data_d9e02acca77c44fb9e99852cc1cec24e
#
_entry.id   d9e02acca77c44fb9e99852cc1cec24e
#
_cell.length_a   1.000
_cell.length_b   1.000
_cell.length_c   1.000
_cell.angle_alpha   90.00
_cell.angle_beta   90.00
_cell.angle_gamma   90.00
#
_symmetry.space_group_name_H-M   'P 1'
#
loop_
_entity.id
_entity.type
_entity.pdbx_description
1 polymer ?
#
loop_
_entity_poly.entity_id
_entity_poly.type
_entity_poly.pdbx_seq_one_letter_code
_entity_poly.pdbx_strand_id
1 'polypeptide(L)'
;MAITDSREVVIEATPDEIMDVLFDLESLTEWSSAHKKVEVLERDDQNHPRRSRQVVKLVGVSDEQELAYTVHDDGVGWTLVSSKQQRAQEGRYTLTPEGDATTRVRFELTVDLVAPVPGFLVKKGAKSLMDTATEGLRKRVLEVEQRGK
;
A
#
# COMPACT_ATOMS: atom_id res chain seq x y z
N MET A 1 -8.28 -17.94 6.33
CA MET A 1 -9.17 -16.86 6.81
C MET A 1 -8.99 -15.64 5.95
N ALA A 2 -10.01 -15.27 5.21
CA ALA A 2 -9.95 -14.12 4.28
C ALA A 2 -10.49 -12.87 4.97
N ILE A 3 -9.76 -11.77 4.80
CA ILE A 3 -10.08 -10.46 5.38
C ILE A 3 -10.11 -9.47 4.22
N THR A 4 -11.22 -8.75 4.08
CA THR A 4 -11.37 -7.70 3.05
C THR A 4 -11.74 -6.40 3.72
N ASP A 5 -11.06 -5.32 3.33
CA ASP A 5 -11.38 -3.97 3.81
C ASP A 5 -11.07 -2.95 2.72
N SER A 6 -11.72 -1.80 2.83
CA SER A 6 -11.50 -0.69 1.90
C SER A 6 -11.74 0.64 2.61
N ARG A 7 -11.06 1.69 2.12
CA ARG A 7 -11.22 3.04 2.66
C ARG A 7 -10.87 4.07 1.60
N GLU A 8 -11.46 5.24 1.71
CA GLU A 8 -11.15 6.37 0.84
C GLU A 8 -10.57 7.53 1.63
N VAL A 9 -9.77 8.33 0.95
CA VAL A 9 -9.24 9.60 1.48
C VAL A 9 -9.16 10.59 0.33
N VAL A 10 -9.37 11.87 0.64
CA VAL A 10 -9.17 12.96 -0.32
C VAL A 10 -7.83 13.60 -0.03
N ILE A 11 -6.98 13.69 -1.06
CA ILE A 11 -5.63 14.26 -0.93
C ILE A 11 -5.51 15.50 -1.81
N GLU A 12 -4.98 16.56 -1.26
CA GLU A 12 -4.77 17.85 -1.93
C GLU A 12 -3.48 17.78 -2.79
N ALA A 13 -3.53 16.90 -3.78
CA ALA A 13 -2.45 16.64 -4.73
C ALA A 13 -3.02 16.07 -6.02
N THR A 14 -2.24 16.15 -7.10
CA THR A 14 -2.63 15.56 -8.39
C THR A 14 -2.43 14.05 -8.36
N PRO A 15 -3.12 13.29 -9.24
CA PRO A 15 -2.87 11.86 -9.34
C PRO A 15 -1.39 11.52 -9.58
N ASP A 16 -0.71 12.26 -10.44
CA ASP A 16 0.72 12.01 -10.73
C ASP A 16 1.59 12.18 -9.49
N GLU A 17 1.34 13.20 -8.70
CA GLU A 17 2.08 13.43 -7.44
C GLU A 17 1.88 12.28 -6.46
N ILE A 18 0.66 11.76 -6.39
CA ILE A 18 0.32 10.63 -5.51
C ILE A 18 0.99 9.35 -6.03
N MET A 19 0.91 9.11 -7.36
CA MET A 19 1.52 7.91 -7.96
C MET A 19 3.02 7.89 -7.76
N ASP A 20 3.70 9.05 -7.80
CA ASP A 20 5.14 9.13 -7.55
C ASP A 20 5.49 8.58 -6.16
N VAL A 21 4.68 8.89 -5.15
CA VAL A 21 4.86 8.36 -3.80
C VAL A 21 4.59 6.86 -3.76
N LEU A 22 3.53 6.42 -4.42
CA LEU A 22 3.16 5.00 -4.45
C LEU A 22 4.20 4.14 -5.18
N PHE A 23 4.85 4.68 -6.21
CA PHE A 23 5.90 3.96 -6.94
C PHE A 23 7.23 3.95 -6.19
N ASP A 24 7.43 4.84 -5.24
CA ASP A 24 8.61 4.87 -4.38
C ASP A 24 8.43 3.90 -3.21
N LEU A 25 8.40 2.61 -3.52
CA LEU A 25 8.13 1.56 -2.53
C LEU A 25 9.12 1.55 -1.38
N GLU A 26 10.38 1.88 -1.65
CA GLU A 26 11.42 1.87 -0.63
C GLU A 26 11.16 2.91 0.46
N SER A 27 10.43 3.98 0.14
CA SER A 27 10.04 4.98 1.13
C SER A 27 9.00 4.50 2.14
N LEU A 28 8.35 3.35 1.89
CA LEU A 28 7.37 2.78 2.82
C LEU A 28 7.93 2.59 4.23
N THR A 29 9.23 2.29 4.36
CA THR A 29 9.87 2.15 5.67
C THR A 29 9.91 3.46 6.45
N GLU A 30 9.73 4.60 5.77
CA GLU A 30 9.75 5.94 6.38
C GLU A 30 8.37 6.40 6.85
N TRP A 31 7.29 5.97 6.18
CA TRP A 31 5.96 6.45 6.52
C TRP A 31 4.96 5.35 6.91
N SER A 32 5.38 4.09 6.90
CA SER A 32 4.58 2.95 7.34
C SER A 32 5.31 2.20 8.45
N SER A 33 4.76 2.18 9.65
CA SER A 33 5.36 1.48 10.78
C SER A 33 5.35 -0.06 10.60
N ALA A 34 4.45 -0.57 9.76
CA ALA A 34 4.35 -2.01 9.50
C ALA A 34 5.45 -2.52 8.56
N HIS A 35 5.95 -1.68 7.65
CA HIS A 35 6.95 -2.07 6.67
C HIS A 35 8.36 -1.89 7.25
N LYS A 36 9.01 -3.01 7.60
CA LYS A 36 10.34 -3.00 8.23
C LYS A 36 11.47 -3.02 7.20
N LYS A 37 11.23 -3.64 6.06
CA LYS A 37 12.19 -3.70 4.95
C LYS A 37 11.43 -3.79 3.64
N VAL A 38 11.87 -3.04 2.64
CA VAL A 38 11.29 -3.07 1.30
C VAL A 38 12.41 -3.09 0.27
N GLU A 39 12.38 -4.08 -0.63
CA GLU A 39 13.33 -4.22 -1.71
C GLU A 39 12.56 -4.34 -3.02
N VAL A 40 12.87 -3.49 -3.99
CA VAL A 40 12.28 -3.59 -5.34
C VAL A 40 13.14 -4.57 -6.14
N LEU A 41 12.56 -5.69 -6.56
CA LEU A 41 13.25 -6.77 -7.26
C LEU A 41 13.30 -6.54 -8.76
N GLU A 42 12.28 -5.90 -9.32
CA GLU A 42 12.15 -5.71 -10.76
C GLU A 42 11.38 -4.43 -11.04
N ARG A 43 11.81 -3.69 -12.07
CA ARG A 43 11.14 -2.48 -12.56
C ARG A 43 10.87 -2.64 -14.06
N ASP A 44 9.84 -1.94 -14.56
CA ASP A 44 9.54 -1.93 -15.99
C ASP A 44 10.35 -0.84 -16.72
N ASP A 45 10.11 -0.69 -18.04
CA ASP A 45 10.82 0.27 -18.90
C ASP A 45 10.59 1.72 -18.46
N GLN A 46 9.51 2.00 -17.74
CA GLN A 46 9.17 3.32 -17.23
C GLN A 46 9.62 3.51 -15.77
N ASN A 47 10.41 2.57 -15.26
CA ASN A 47 10.92 2.57 -13.89
C ASN A 47 9.84 2.40 -12.81
N HIS A 48 8.69 1.84 -13.19
CA HIS A 48 7.66 1.47 -12.21
C HIS A 48 8.00 0.11 -11.59
N PRO A 49 7.74 -0.09 -10.29
CA PRO A 49 8.01 -1.39 -9.66
C PRO A 49 7.09 -2.46 -10.23
N ARG A 50 7.65 -3.63 -10.52
CA ARG A 50 6.90 -4.80 -10.98
C ARG A 50 6.86 -5.89 -9.92
N ARG A 51 7.92 -6.01 -9.13
CA ARG A 51 8.00 -6.99 -8.04
C ARG A 51 8.77 -6.40 -6.87
N SER A 52 8.32 -6.73 -5.66
CA SER A 52 9.03 -6.34 -4.44
C SER A 52 9.06 -7.49 -3.45
N ARG A 53 10.03 -7.44 -2.54
CA ARG A 53 10.11 -8.29 -1.36
C ARG A 53 10.04 -7.38 -0.16
N GLN A 54 9.15 -7.70 0.79
CA GLN A 54 8.90 -6.85 1.93
C GLN A 54 8.88 -7.67 3.22
N VAL A 55 9.44 -7.11 4.28
CA VAL A 55 9.24 -7.62 5.63
C VAL A 55 8.24 -6.71 6.30
N VAL A 56 7.09 -7.27 6.67
CA VAL A 56 5.97 -6.56 7.28
C VAL A 56 5.73 -7.13 8.67
N LYS A 57 5.60 -6.25 9.66
CA LYS A 57 5.26 -6.66 11.03
C LYS A 57 4.01 -5.94 11.48
N LEU A 58 2.99 -6.71 11.85
CA LEU A 58 1.70 -6.17 12.23
C LEU A 58 1.15 -6.98 13.42
N VAL A 59 0.73 -6.29 14.47
CA VAL A 59 0.20 -6.86 15.72
C VAL A 59 1.04 -8.04 16.26
N GLY A 60 2.37 -7.87 16.21
CA GLY A 60 3.32 -8.87 16.71
C GLY A 60 3.65 -10.00 15.75
N VAL A 61 3.01 -10.06 14.58
CA VAL A 61 3.28 -11.10 13.58
C VAL A 61 4.15 -10.52 12.47
N SER A 62 5.28 -11.17 12.19
CA SER A 62 6.20 -10.77 11.12
C SER A 62 6.03 -11.70 9.93
N ASP A 63 6.03 -11.13 8.74
CA ASP A 63 5.91 -11.87 7.49
C ASP A 63 6.87 -11.31 6.45
N GLU A 64 7.48 -12.21 5.67
CA GLU A 64 8.24 -11.83 4.48
C GLU A 64 7.36 -12.17 3.27
N GLN A 65 6.99 -11.15 2.51
CA GLN A 65 6.11 -11.32 1.36
C GLN A 65 6.76 -10.83 0.08
N GLU A 66 6.46 -11.50 -1.01
CA GLU A 66 6.83 -11.04 -2.34
C GLU A 66 5.55 -10.68 -3.09
N LEU A 67 5.51 -9.49 -3.68
CA LEU A 67 4.35 -8.95 -4.37
C LEU A 67 4.69 -8.65 -5.83
N ALA A 68 3.70 -8.85 -6.72
CA ALA A 68 3.77 -8.45 -8.12
C ALA A 68 2.78 -7.32 -8.37
N TYR A 69 3.21 -6.29 -9.11
CA TYR A 69 2.44 -5.06 -9.33
C TYR A 69 1.94 -4.96 -10.75
N THR A 70 0.75 -4.38 -10.90
CA THR A 70 0.17 -4.02 -12.20
C THR A 70 -0.16 -2.52 -12.15
N VAL A 71 0.38 -1.76 -13.10
CA VAL A 71 0.09 -0.33 -13.21
C VAL A 71 -1.17 -0.16 -14.07
N HIS A 72 -2.14 0.61 -13.57
CA HIS A 72 -3.36 0.96 -14.27
C HIS A 72 -3.37 2.46 -14.59
N ASP A 73 -4.21 2.88 -15.52
CA ASP A 73 -4.34 4.30 -15.88
C ASP A 73 -4.78 5.13 -14.65
N ASP A 74 -5.53 4.53 -13.73
CA ASP A 74 -6.10 5.20 -12.57
C ASP A 74 -5.52 4.69 -11.24
N GLY A 75 -4.36 4.04 -11.27
CA GLY A 75 -3.76 3.59 -10.03
C GLY A 75 -2.79 2.42 -10.19
N VAL A 76 -2.64 1.66 -9.13
CA VAL A 76 -1.74 0.51 -9.08
C VAL A 76 -2.37 -0.60 -8.24
N GLY A 77 -2.23 -1.83 -8.71
CA GLY A 77 -2.66 -3.02 -7.98
C GLY A 77 -1.51 -3.97 -7.74
N TRP A 78 -1.71 -4.92 -6.84
CA TRP A 78 -0.71 -5.98 -6.60
C TRP A 78 -1.37 -7.27 -6.15
N THR A 79 -0.64 -8.36 -6.37
CA THR A 79 -1.02 -9.70 -5.93
C THR A 79 0.17 -10.36 -5.24
N LEU A 80 -0.13 -11.32 -4.38
CA LEU A 80 0.87 -12.09 -3.65
C LEU A 80 1.56 -13.08 -4.58
N VAL A 81 2.89 -13.08 -4.57
CA VAL A 81 3.71 -14.11 -5.23
C VAL A 81 4.05 -15.21 -4.23
N SER A 82 4.52 -14.83 -3.03
CA SER A 82 4.86 -15.79 -1.99
C SER A 82 4.80 -15.18 -0.59
N SER A 83 4.45 -16.01 0.38
CA SER A 83 4.45 -15.69 1.81
C SER A 83 4.27 -16.97 2.60
N LYS A 84 4.77 -17.01 3.82
CA LYS A 84 4.54 -18.13 4.75
C LYS A 84 3.27 -17.94 5.58
N GLN A 85 2.84 -16.70 5.76
CA GLN A 85 1.69 -16.35 6.61
C GLN A 85 0.40 -16.17 5.83
N GLN A 86 0.49 -15.99 4.52
CA GLN A 86 -0.65 -15.71 3.66
C GLN A 86 -0.74 -16.71 2.52
N ARG A 87 -1.97 -17.07 2.13
CA ARG A 87 -2.25 -17.85 0.93
C ARG A 87 -2.47 -16.96 -0.28
N ALA A 88 -3.01 -15.76 -0.05
CA ALA A 88 -3.32 -14.81 -1.11
C ALA A 88 -3.34 -13.41 -0.55
N GLN A 89 -3.04 -12.46 -1.40
CA GLN A 89 -3.23 -11.03 -1.15
C GLN A 89 -3.53 -10.33 -2.47
N GLU A 90 -4.50 -9.44 -2.43
CA GLU A 90 -4.79 -8.56 -3.55
C GLU A 90 -5.05 -7.17 -3.01
N GLY A 91 -4.31 -6.20 -3.51
CA GLY A 91 -4.45 -4.80 -3.10
C GLY A 91 -4.62 -3.91 -4.31
N ARG A 92 -5.26 -2.76 -4.13
CA ARG A 92 -5.43 -1.79 -5.20
C ARG A 92 -5.63 -0.38 -4.66
N TYR A 93 -4.91 0.55 -5.28
CA TYR A 93 -5.18 1.98 -5.19
C TYR A 93 -5.87 2.44 -6.46
N THR A 94 -6.98 3.14 -6.32
CA THR A 94 -7.69 3.78 -7.43
C THR A 94 -7.77 5.28 -7.15
N LEU A 95 -7.32 6.09 -8.10
CA LEU A 95 -7.23 7.54 -7.98
C LEU A 95 -8.24 8.19 -8.93
N THR A 96 -9.08 9.07 -8.39
CA THR A 96 -10.08 9.81 -9.15
C THR A 96 -9.87 11.30 -8.94
N PRO A 97 -9.50 12.06 -10.00
CA PRO A 97 -9.35 13.50 -9.85
C PRO A 97 -10.66 14.18 -9.43
N GLU A 98 -10.56 15.11 -8.48
CA GLU A 98 -11.71 15.90 -8.02
C GLU A 98 -11.35 17.38 -8.07
N GLY A 99 -11.16 17.92 -9.27
CA GLY A 99 -10.70 19.29 -9.49
C GLY A 99 -9.24 19.32 -9.90
N ASP A 100 -8.65 20.52 -9.91
CA ASP A 100 -7.34 20.74 -10.51
C ASP A 100 -6.18 20.21 -9.67
N ALA A 101 -6.33 20.15 -8.35
CA ALA A 101 -5.23 19.80 -7.46
C ALA A 101 -5.70 18.93 -6.29
N THR A 102 -6.77 18.18 -6.48
CA THR A 102 -7.35 17.30 -5.44
C THR A 102 -7.72 15.97 -6.06
N THR A 103 -7.43 14.89 -5.36
CA THR A 103 -7.67 13.52 -5.82
C THR A 103 -8.33 12.71 -4.71
N ARG A 104 -9.36 11.96 -5.09
CA ARG A 104 -9.95 10.94 -4.21
C ARG A 104 -9.18 9.65 -4.42
N VAL A 105 -8.68 9.09 -3.33
CA VAL A 105 -7.91 7.84 -3.35
C VAL A 105 -8.74 6.76 -2.65
N ARG A 106 -8.97 5.65 -3.35
CA ARG A 106 -9.59 4.47 -2.76
C ARG A 106 -8.55 3.38 -2.61
N PHE A 107 -8.44 2.84 -1.41
CA PHE A 107 -7.57 1.71 -1.11
C PHE A 107 -8.42 0.49 -0.78
N GLU A 108 -8.13 -0.63 -1.44
CA GLU A 108 -8.83 -1.91 -1.23
C GLU A 108 -7.78 -2.99 -0.98
N LEU A 109 -8.04 -3.84 0.02
CA LEU A 109 -7.12 -4.92 0.34
C LEU A 109 -7.89 -6.17 0.75
N THR A 110 -7.51 -7.31 0.17
CA THR A 110 -7.97 -8.63 0.57
C THR A 110 -6.77 -9.47 0.91
N VAL A 111 -6.79 -10.11 2.08
CA VAL A 111 -5.70 -10.99 2.55
C VAL A 111 -6.33 -12.31 3.00
N ASP A 112 -5.77 -13.42 2.54
CA ASP A 112 -6.15 -14.75 3.01
C ASP A 112 -5.00 -15.32 3.85
N LEU A 113 -5.24 -15.46 5.17
CA LEU A 113 -4.24 -15.93 6.11
C LEU A 113 -4.22 -17.46 6.18
N VAL A 114 -3.01 -18.02 6.27
CA VAL A 114 -2.80 -19.47 6.41
C VAL A 114 -3.38 -19.98 7.73
N ALA A 115 -3.14 -19.24 8.81
CA ALA A 115 -3.60 -19.60 10.16
C ALA A 115 -4.67 -18.62 10.64
N PRO A 116 -5.64 -19.08 11.45
CA PRO A 116 -6.61 -18.18 12.04
C PRO A 116 -5.94 -17.24 13.05
N VAL A 117 -6.42 -15.99 13.09
CA VAL A 117 -5.96 -14.96 14.03
C VAL A 117 -7.16 -14.49 14.85
N PRO A 118 -7.01 -14.28 16.17
CA PRO A 118 -8.12 -13.76 16.98
C PRO A 118 -8.74 -12.50 16.37
N GLY A 119 -10.08 -12.42 16.38
CA GLY A 119 -10.82 -11.35 15.71
C GLY A 119 -10.41 -9.94 16.14
N PHE A 120 -10.09 -9.74 17.44
CA PHE A 120 -9.69 -8.42 17.94
C PHE A 120 -8.32 -7.98 17.36
N LEU A 121 -7.41 -8.93 17.11
CA LEU A 121 -6.12 -8.64 16.48
C LEU A 121 -6.29 -8.35 14.99
N VAL A 122 -7.20 -9.06 14.33
CA VAL A 122 -7.55 -8.80 12.92
C VAL A 122 -8.07 -7.37 12.78
N LYS A 123 -9.00 -6.95 13.62
CA LYS A 123 -9.57 -5.59 13.60
C LYS A 123 -8.50 -4.54 13.85
N LYS A 124 -7.62 -4.76 14.81
CA LYS A 124 -6.54 -3.83 15.14
C LYS A 124 -5.56 -3.70 13.98
N GLY A 125 -5.15 -4.81 13.38
CA GLY A 125 -4.24 -4.82 12.25
C GLY A 125 -4.86 -4.17 11.01
N ALA A 126 -6.12 -4.48 10.71
CA ALA A 126 -6.83 -3.90 9.57
C ALA A 126 -6.95 -2.38 9.73
N LYS A 127 -7.34 -1.91 10.92
CA LYS A 127 -7.43 -0.47 11.19
C LYS A 127 -6.08 0.22 10.97
N SER A 128 -5.00 -0.35 11.50
CA SER A 128 -3.66 0.20 11.35
C SER A 128 -3.25 0.30 9.88
N LEU A 129 -3.49 -0.76 9.11
CA LEU A 129 -3.17 -0.77 7.68
C LEU A 129 -4.01 0.26 6.91
N MET A 130 -5.32 0.34 7.20
CA MET A 130 -6.19 1.30 6.53
C MET A 130 -5.81 2.74 6.86
N ASP A 131 -5.49 3.03 8.11
CA ASP A 131 -5.05 4.37 8.54
C ASP A 131 -3.75 4.75 7.80
N THR A 132 -2.77 3.85 7.75
CA THR A 132 -1.50 4.09 7.06
C THR A 132 -1.69 4.28 5.56
N ALA A 133 -2.47 3.41 4.93
CA ALA A 133 -2.68 3.42 3.48
C ALA A 133 -3.47 4.65 3.00
N THR A 134 -4.23 5.29 3.87
CA THR A 134 -5.03 6.47 3.54
C THR A 134 -4.47 7.74 4.17
N GLU A 135 -4.64 7.92 5.47
CA GLU A 135 -4.15 9.13 6.16
C GLU A 135 -2.63 9.23 6.14
N GLY A 136 -1.94 8.09 6.29
CA GLY A 136 -0.49 8.04 6.21
C GLY A 136 0.02 8.41 4.82
N LEU A 137 -0.63 7.92 3.77
CA LEU A 137 -0.32 8.28 2.40
C LEU A 137 -0.53 9.79 2.17
N ARG A 138 -1.66 10.32 2.62
CA ARG A 138 -1.96 11.75 2.49
C ARG A 138 -0.85 12.59 3.13
N LYS A 139 -0.48 12.25 4.36
CA LYS A 139 0.57 12.96 5.08
C LYS A 139 1.89 12.91 4.32
N ARG A 140 2.27 11.74 3.81
CA ARG A 140 3.52 11.57 3.06
C ARG A 140 3.52 12.36 1.76
N VAL A 141 2.43 12.33 1.01
CA VAL A 141 2.30 13.07 -0.25
C VAL A 141 2.47 14.57 0.00
N LEU A 142 1.80 15.11 1.02
CA LEU A 142 1.89 16.53 1.35
C LEU A 142 3.29 16.93 1.82
N GLU A 143 3.98 16.06 2.56
CA GLU A 143 5.37 16.30 2.98
C GLU A 143 6.31 16.36 1.77
N VAL A 144 6.16 15.44 0.82
CA VAL A 144 6.99 15.39 -0.39
C VAL A 144 6.77 16.64 -1.24
N GLU A 145 5.53 17.08 -1.39
CA GLU A 145 5.21 18.31 -2.13
C GLU A 145 5.83 19.55 -1.49
N GLN A 146 5.80 19.64 -0.16
CA GLN A 146 6.42 20.76 0.55
C GLN A 146 7.93 20.81 0.34
N ARG A 147 8.58 19.65 0.30
CA ARG A 147 10.02 19.56 0.03
C ARG A 147 10.39 20.03 -1.38
N GLY A 148 9.47 19.88 -2.34
CA GLY A 148 9.66 20.28 -3.73
C GLY A 148 9.43 21.77 -3.98
N LYS A 149 9.00 22.51 -2.98
CA LYS A 149 8.79 23.96 -3.04
C LYS A 149 9.97 24.69 -2.35
#